data_445dd6c4ca18c40810c39c6ad8493245
#
_entry.id   445dd6c4ca18c40810c39c6ad8493245
#
_cell.length_a   1.000
_cell.length_b   1.000
_cell.length_c   1.000
_cell.angle_alpha   90.00
_cell.angle_beta   90.00
_cell.angle_gamma   90.00
#
_symmetry.space_group_name_H-M   'P 1'
#
loop_
_entity.id
_entity.type
_entity.pdbx_description
1 polymer ?
#
loop_
_entity_poly.entity_id
_entity_poly.type
_entity_poly.pdbx_seq_one_letter_code
_entity_poly.pdbx_strand_id
1 'polypeptide(L)'
;AQKFDGIIIEPTKSANFNPNINYYLNIESLGIPYIMINAYYEELGPTSVLLDDEKGGFLQTEHLIKLGHRNILGFFKTDDMQGTKRLKGYLKAHRFYGVPINQNNIITYSTEEKLTKPAEILENILDQSVDSLTAIVCYNDELAMSLIDVLRNKNIAIPDDISIVGFDDSFLAEISEVKLTTIKHPKIKLGEKAAEKIIDL
;
A
#
# COMPACT_ATOMS: atom_id res chain seq x y z
N ALA A 1 -18.67 -2.56 -32.80
CA ALA A 1 -17.65 -2.72 -31.78
C ALA A 1 -16.96 -1.37 -31.59
N GLN A 2 -16.88 -0.85 -30.37
CA GLN A 2 -16.07 0.34 -30.07
C GLN A 2 -14.61 -0.04 -30.36
N LYS A 3 -13.94 0.77 -31.19
CA LYS A 3 -12.51 0.67 -31.41
C LYS A 3 -11.84 1.57 -30.38
N PHE A 4 -10.94 1.00 -29.60
CA PHE A 4 -10.04 1.73 -28.74
C PHE A 4 -8.72 1.92 -29.45
N ASP A 5 -8.15 3.13 -29.37
CA ASP A 5 -6.82 3.42 -29.95
C ASP A 5 -5.70 3.02 -29.00
N GLY A 6 -6.00 2.86 -27.70
CA GLY A 6 -5.09 2.38 -26.67
C GLY A 6 -5.80 2.21 -25.32
N ILE A 7 -5.17 1.50 -24.37
CA ILE A 7 -5.76 1.18 -23.07
C ILE A 7 -4.76 1.47 -21.94
N ILE A 8 -5.19 2.21 -20.92
CA ILE A 8 -4.45 2.37 -19.65
C ILE A 8 -5.12 1.50 -18.61
N ILE A 9 -4.36 0.60 -17.98
CA ILE A 9 -4.88 -0.43 -17.08
C ILE A 9 -4.20 -0.32 -15.73
N GLU A 10 -4.98 -0.32 -14.65
CA GLU A 10 -4.48 -0.60 -13.31
C GLU A 10 -4.79 -2.06 -12.97
N PRO A 11 -3.77 -2.94 -12.91
CA PRO A 11 -4.00 -4.36 -12.66
C PRO A 11 -4.34 -4.62 -11.21
N THR A 12 -5.28 -5.54 -10.97
CA THR A 12 -5.66 -6.00 -9.64
C THR A 12 -4.97 -7.32 -9.30
N LYS A 13 -4.73 -7.57 -8.01
CA LYS A 13 -4.08 -8.81 -7.52
C LYS A 13 -2.77 -9.13 -8.27
N SER A 14 -2.01 -8.08 -8.55
CA SER A 14 -0.82 -8.11 -9.41
C SER A 14 0.38 -8.89 -8.86
N ALA A 15 0.30 -9.35 -7.60
CA ALA A 15 1.28 -10.26 -7.02
C ALA A 15 0.93 -11.74 -7.22
N ASN A 16 -0.24 -12.04 -7.78
CA ASN A 16 -0.71 -13.38 -8.07
C ASN A 16 -0.67 -13.65 -9.59
N PHE A 17 -0.62 -14.93 -9.96
CA PHE A 17 -0.79 -15.32 -11.36
C PHE A 17 -2.09 -14.74 -11.94
N ASN A 18 -2.01 -14.16 -13.13
CA ASN A 18 -3.17 -13.56 -13.80
C ASN A 18 -3.98 -14.63 -14.56
N PRO A 19 -5.19 -15.00 -14.07
CA PRO A 19 -6.02 -15.99 -14.76
C PRO A 19 -6.58 -15.49 -16.11
N ASN A 20 -6.48 -14.17 -16.35
CA ASN A 20 -7.03 -13.51 -17.54
C ASN A 20 -5.96 -13.19 -18.60
N ILE A 21 -4.80 -13.81 -18.53
CA ILE A 21 -3.68 -13.56 -19.45
C ILE A 21 -4.10 -13.64 -20.94
N ASN A 22 -5.01 -14.54 -21.28
CA ASN A 22 -5.51 -14.70 -22.65
C ASN A 22 -6.25 -13.46 -23.19
N TYR A 23 -6.88 -12.67 -22.33
CA TYR A 23 -7.50 -11.41 -22.77
C TYR A 23 -6.46 -10.37 -23.17
N TYR A 24 -5.34 -10.31 -22.46
CA TYR A 24 -4.23 -9.40 -22.79
C TYR A 24 -3.56 -9.83 -24.09
N LEU A 25 -3.29 -11.12 -24.28
CA LEU A 25 -2.74 -11.65 -25.53
C LEU A 25 -3.68 -11.39 -26.72
N ASN A 26 -4.99 -11.42 -26.51
CA ASN A 26 -5.95 -11.06 -27.57
C ASN A 26 -5.90 -9.55 -27.88
N ILE A 27 -5.76 -8.67 -26.90
CA ILE A 27 -5.58 -7.22 -27.09
C ILE A 27 -4.32 -6.98 -27.94
N GLU A 28 -3.21 -7.65 -27.62
CA GLU A 28 -1.96 -7.59 -28.38
C GLU A 28 -2.13 -8.07 -29.83
N SER A 29 -2.84 -9.19 -30.03
CA SER A 29 -3.12 -9.75 -31.38
C SER A 29 -3.97 -8.83 -32.26
N LEU A 30 -4.77 -7.96 -31.63
CA LEU A 30 -5.57 -6.94 -32.31
C LEU A 30 -4.77 -5.67 -32.62
N GLY A 31 -3.49 -5.60 -32.21
CA GLY A 31 -2.64 -4.44 -32.38
C GLY A 31 -3.07 -3.23 -31.56
N ILE A 32 -3.79 -3.46 -30.43
CA ILE A 32 -4.21 -2.39 -29.53
C ILE A 32 -3.13 -2.19 -28.48
N PRO A 33 -2.44 -1.05 -28.45
CA PRO A 33 -1.43 -0.78 -27.42
C PRO A 33 -2.06 -0.65 -26.06
N TYR A 34 -1.39 -1.16 -25.03
CA TYR A 34 -1.79 -0.92 -23.65
C TYR A 34 -0.57 -0.68 -22.76
N ILE A 35 -0.81 0.04 -21.68
CA ILE A 35 0.17 0.23 -20.62
C ILE A 35 -0.48 -0.08 -19.26
N MET A 36 0.35 -0.45 -18.30
CA MET A 36 -0.09 -0.66 -16.93
C MET A 36 0.43 0.45 -16.02
N ILE A 37 -0.39 0.83 -15.04
CA ILE A 37 -0.04 1.85 -14.04
C ILE A 37 -0.09 1.25 -12.63
N ASN A 38 0.72 1.79 -11.71
CA ASN A 38 0.86 1.38 -10.31
C ASN A 38 1.41 -0.05 -10.11
N ALA A 39 1.07 -0.99 -10.97
CA ALA A 39 1.56 -2.35 -10.97
C ALA A 39 1.55 -2.92 -12.39
N TYR A 40 2.04 -4.13 -12.56
CA TYR A 40 1.97 -4.88 -13.83
C TYR A 40 1.92 -6.38 -13.55
N TYR A 41 1.49 -7.16 -14.54
CA TYR A 41 1.62 -8.62 -14.52
C TYR A 41 2.96 -8.99 -15.16
N GLU A 42 3.82 -9.65 -14.37
CA GLU A 42 5.19 -9.96 -14.78
C GLU A 42 5.24 -10.84 -16.03
N GLU A 43 4.29 -11.76 -16.17
CA GLU A 43 4.19 -12.70 -17.28
C GLU A 43 3.97 -12.01 -18.64
N LEU A 44 3.38 -10.80 -18.64
CA LEU A 44 3.10 -10.05 -19.86
C LEU A 44 4.23 -9.08 -20.23
N GLY A 45 5.04 -8.64 -19.26
CA GLY A 45 6.12 -7.69 -19.48
C GLY A 45 5.69 -6.37 -20.14
N PRO A 46 4.54 -5.76 -19.77
CA PRO A 46 3.99 -4.60 -20.47
C PRO A 46 4.81 -3.33 -20.23
N THR A 47 4.68 -2.35 -21.11
CA THR A 47 5.06 -0.97 -20.76
C THR A 47 4.28 -0.52 -19.52
N SER A 48 4.99 -0.01 -18.51
CA SER A 48 4.34 0.36 -17.24
C SER A 48 4.88 1.67 -16.69
N VAL A 49 4.01 2.38 -15.93
CA VAL A 49 4.35 3.57 -15.15
C VAL A 49 4.09 3.27 -13.69
N LEU A 50 5.15 3.20 -12.90
CA LEU A 50 5.11 2.70 -11.53
C LEU A 50 5.51 3.77 -10.52
N LEU A 51 5.01 3.63 -9.30
CA LEU A 51 5.54 4.28 -8.12
C LEU A 51 6.65 3.42 -7.51
N ASP A 52 7.60 4.08 -6.84
CA ASP A 52 8.59 3.37 -6.02
C ASP A 52 7.99 3.03 -4.64
N ASP A 53 7.14 2.00 -4.63
CA ASP A 53 6.47 1.52 -3.42
C ASP A 53 7.45 1.00 -2.35
N GLU A 54 8.59 0.43 -2.76
CA GLU A 54 9.63 -0.01 -1.81
C GLU A 54 10.20 1.20 -1.08
N LYS A 55 10.53 2.27 -1.82
CA LYS A 55 11.00 3.51 -1.21
C LYS A 55 9.91 4.16 -0.34
N GLY A 56 8.65 4.13 -0.77
CA GLY A 56 7.53 4.64 0.00
C GLY A 56 7.38 3.93 1.34
N GLY A 57 7.34 2.59 1.35
CA GLY A 57 7.30 1.78 2.57
C GLY A 57 8.53 1.97 3.47
N PHE A 58 9.72 2.20 2.86
CA PHE A 58 10.91 2.58 3.61
C PHE A 58 10.71 3.92 4.31
N LEU A 59 10.25 4.95 3.62
CA LEU A 59 10.07 6.30 4.16
C LEU A 59 9.01 6.35 5.28
N GLN A 60 7.87 5.64 5.16
CA GLN A 60 6.89 5.51 6.24
C GLN A 60 7.53 4.99 7.52
N THR A 61 8.27 3.90 7.41
CA THR A 61 8.90 3.22 8.54
C THR A 61 10.07 4.03 9.10
N GLU A 62 10.90 4.60 8.23
CA GLU A 62 11.99 5.51 8.62
C GLU A 62 11.48 6.69 9.45
N HIS A 63 10.36 7.29 9.04
CA HIS A 63 9.76 8.42 9.76
C HIS A 63 9.47 8.05 11.22
N LEU A 64 8.82 6.93 11.45
CA LEU A 64 8.51 6.44 12.80
C LEU A 64 9.79 6.10 13.59
N ILE A 65 10.75 5.43 12.96
CA ILE A 65 12.03 5.09 13.61
C ILE A 65 12.79 6.36 14.04
N LYS A 66 12.79 7.41 13.21
CA LYS A 66 13.43 8.71 13.53
C LYS A 66 12.73 9.45 14.67
N LEU A 67 11.42 9.23 14.84
CA LEU A 67 10.68 9.73 16.00
C LEU A 67 10.90 8.92 17.29
N GLY A 68 11.68 7.85 17.24
CA GLY A 68 12.05 7.04 18.39
C GLY A 68 11.28 5.73 18.53
N HIS A 69 10.32 5.45 17.67
CA HIS A 69 9.57 4.19 17.71
C HIS A 69 10.48 2.99 17.41
N ARG A 70 10.30 1.91 18.16
CA ARG A 70 11.06 0.65 18.01
C ARG A 70 10.16 -0.56 17.87
N ASN A 71 8.97 -0.52 18.43
CA ASN A 71 7.95 -1.55 18.30
C ASN A 71 6.84 -1.03 17.38
N ILE A 72 6.99 -1.32 16.10
CA ILE A 72 6.17 -0.80 15.00
C ILE A 72 5.39 -1.96 14.39
N LEU A 73 4.07 -1.88 14.39
CA LEU A 73 3.18 -2.85 13.73
C LEU A 73 3.00 -2.44 12.27
N GLY A 74 3.15 -3.36 11.35
CA GLY A 74 2.97 -3.10 9.92
C GLY A 74 1.87 -3.97 9.31
N PHE A 75 0.95 -3.34 8.56
CA PHE A 75 -0.12 -4.01 7.84
C PHE A 75 0.11 -3.94 6.34
N PHE A 76 0.20 -5.10 5.68
CA PHE A 76 0.54 -5.18 4.25
C PHE A 76 -0.40 -6.10 3.49
N LYS A 77 -0.80 -5.66 2.33
CA LYS A 77 -1.59 -6.44 1.39
C LYS A 77 -0.69 -7.39 0.61
N THR A 78 -1.09 -8.66 0.45
CA THR A 78 -0.22 -9.70 -0.13
C THR A 78 -0.48 -10.01 -1.58
N ASP A 79 -1.67 -9.70 -2.07
CA ASP A 79 -2.13 -10.08 -3.41
C ASP A 79 -1.92 -8.97 -4.46
N ASP A 80 -1.27 -7.85 -4.09
CA ASP A 80 -0.81 -6.86 -5.04
C ASP A 80 0.70 -6.52 -4.91
N MET A 81 1.26 -6.03 -6.00
CA MET A 81 2.66 -5.68 -6.09
C MET A 81 3.03 -4.51 -5.15
N GLN A 82 2.12 -3.55 -4.96
CA GLN A 82 2.35 -2.41 -4.09
C GLN A 82 2.55 -2.86 -2.63
N GLY A 83 1.68 -3.75 -2.13
CA GLY A 83 1.77 -4.24 -0.76
C GLY A 83 3.03 -5.03 -0.50
N THR A 84 3.42 -5.91 -1.41
CA THR A 84 4.67 -6.68 -1.29
C THR A 84 5.91 -5.79 -1.31
N LYS A 85 5.92 -4.73 -2.14
CA LYS A 85 7.01 -3.76 -2.19
C LYS A 85 7.05 -2.86 -0.96
N ARG A 86 5.90 -2.39 -0.44
CA ARG A 86 5.81 -1.60 0.79
C ARG A 86 6.31 -2.40 2.00
N LEU A 87 5.94 -3.68 2.11
CA LEU A 87 6.51 -4.60 3.11
C LEU A 87 8.03 -4.70 2.98
N LYS A 88 8.55 -4.86 1.76
CA LYS A 88 10.00 -4.90 1.52
C LYS A 88 10.69 -3.60 2.00
N GLY A 89 10.06 -2.45 1.75
CA GLY A 89 10.53 -1.14 2.26
C GLY A 89 10.55 -1.07 3.78
N TYR A 90 9.49 -1.53 4.44
CA TYR A 90 9.40 -1.63 5.90
C TYR A 90 10.56 -2.47 6.48
N LEU A 91 10.76 -3.66 5.96
CA LEU A 91 11.85 -4.54 6.39
C LEU A 91 13.24 -3.92 6.17
N LYS A 92 13.39 -3.21 5.05
CA LYS A 92 14.64 -2.52 4.70
C LYS A 92 14.95 -1.36 5.65
N ALA A 93 13.94 -0.58 6.06
CA ALA A 93 14.11 0.49 7.04
C ALA A 93 14.54 -0.04 8.41
N HIS A 94 13.89 -1.09 8.91
CA HIS A 94 14.27 -1.75 10.16
C HIS A 94 15.72 -2.21 10.13
N ARG A 95 16.15 -2.88 9.06
CA ARG A 95 17.54 -3.35 8.91
C ARG A 95 18.53 -2.20 8.82
N PHE A 96 18.20 -1.15 8.07
CA PHE A 96 19.08 0.01 7.89
C PHE A 96 19.35 0.75 9.19
N TYR A 97 18.32 0.88 10.05
CA TYR A 97 18.43 1.56 11.34
C TYR A 97 18.77 0.64 12.51
N GLY A 98 19.00 -0.66 12.28
CA GLY A 98 19.32 -1.63 13.33
C GLY A 98 18.17 -1.83 14.33
N VAL A 99 16.92 -1.57 13.92
CA VAL A 99 15.73 -1.79 14.76
C VAL A 99 15.29 -3.25 14.58
N PRO A 100 15.21 -4.05 15.66
CA PRO A 100 14.79 -5.45 15.57
C PRO A 100 13.39 -5.58 14.93
N ILE A 101 13.24 -6.61 14.10
CA ILE A 101 11.95 -6.95 13.51
C ILE A 101 11.32 -8.05 14.36
N ASN A 102 10.17 -7.75 14.96
CA ASN A 102 9.33 -8.77 15.57
C ASN A 102 8.41 -9.36 14.50
N GLN A 103 8.49 -10.68 14.28
CA GLN A 103 7.66 -11.36 13.27
C GLN A 103 6.15 -11.16 13.51
N ASN A 104 5.75 -11.06 14.79
CA ASN A 104 4.35 -10.85 15.17
C ASN A 104 3.84 -9.43 14.84
N ASN A 105 4.75 -8.51 14.48
CA ASN A 105 4.40 -7.15 14.08
C ASN A 105 4.19 -7.02 12.56
N ILE A 106 4.25 -8.11 11.81
CA ILE A 106 3.98 -8.08 10.37
C ILE A 106 2.65 -8.77 10.11
N ILE A 107 1.64 -7.97 9.89
CA ILE A 107 0.29 -8.43 9.59
C ILE A 107 0.07 -8.40 8.09
N THR A 108 -0.40 -9.50 7.56
CA THR A 108 -0.70 -9.63 6.14
C THR A 108 -2.16 -9.99 5.90
N TYR A 109 -2.73 -9.46 4.80
CA TYR A 109 -4.12 -9.67 4.42
C TYR A 109 -4.29 -9.60 2.89
N SER A 110 -5.35 -10.20 2.37
CA SER A 110 -5.73 -10.15 0.96
C SER A 110 -6.78 -9.08 0.68
N THR A 111 -7.08 -8.85 -0.60
CA THR A 111 -8.17 -7.95 -1.02
C THR A 111 -9.51 -8.33 -0.40
N GLU A 112 -9.81 -9.62 -0.28
CA GLU A 112 -11.05 -10.12 0.29
C GLU A 112 -11.16 -9.86 1.79
N GLU A 113 -10.03 -9.86 2.49
CA GLU A 113 -9.94 -9.70 3.94
C GLU A 113 -9.84 -8.24 4.40
N LYS A 114 -9.65 -7.29 3.46
CA LYS A 114 -9.27 -5.91 3.77
C LYS A 114 -10.23 -5.15 4.70
N LEU A 115 -11.52 -5.51 4.70
CA LEU A 115 -12.55 -4.81 5.47
C LEU A 115 -12.68 -5.29 6.92
N THR A 116 -12.23 -6.50 7.24
CA THR A 116 -12.46 -7.12 8.55
C THR A 116 -11.16 -7.50 9.25
N LYS A 117 -10.35 -8.31 8.62
CA LYS A 117 -9.17 -8.94 9.23
C LYS A 117 -8.17 -7.96 9.88
N PRO A 118 -7.80 -6.82 9.26
CA PRO A 118 -6.85 -5.90 9.88
C PRO A 118 -7.38 -5.30 11.18
N ALA A 119 -8.66 -4.90 11.21
CA ALA A 119 -9.31 -4.34 12.39
C ALA A 119 -9.40 -5.37 13.51
N GLU A 120 -9.90 -6.59 13.22
CA GLU A 120 -10.00 -7.70 14.16
C GLU A 120 -8.64 -8.07 14.78
N ILE A 121 -7.57 -8.09 13.96
CA ILE A 121 -6.23 -8.39 14.48
C ILE A 121 -5.74 -7.28 15.40
N LEU A 122 -5.93 -6.00 15.03
CA LEU A 122 -5.54 -4.88 15.89
C LEU A 122 -6.30 -4.93 17.21
N GLU A 123 -7.61 -5.15 17.20
CA GLU A 123 -8.42 -5.31 18.43
C GLU A 123 -7.86 -6.40 19.34
N ASN A 124 -7.56 -7.58 18.78
CA ASN A 124 -7.00 -8.70 19.53
C ASN A 124 -5.61 -8.39 20.11
N ILE A 125 -4.75 -7.67 19.38
CA ILE A 125 -3.45 -7.24 19.88
C ILE A 125 -3.62 -6.29 21.07
N LEU A 126 -4.52 -5.31 20.95
CA LEU A 126 -4.77 -4.33 22.02
C LEU A 126 -5.39 -4.96 23.26
N ASP A 127 -6.25 -5.97 23.12
CA ASP A 127 -6.87 -6.68 24.25
C ASP A 127 -5.89 -7.57 25.03
N GLN A 128 -4.78 -7.96 24.40
CA GLN A 128 -3.74 -8.76 25.05
C GLN A 128 -2.72 -7.94 25.85
N SER A 129 -2.98 -6.66 26.12
CA SER A 129 -2.13 -5.75 26.89
C SER A 129 -0.73 -5.60 26.30
N VAL A 130 -0.67 -5.07 25.09
CA VAL A 130 0.61 -4.78 24.44
C VAL A 130 1.10 -3.38 24.85
N ASP A 131 1.58 -3.25 26.07
CA ASP A 131 2.19 -1.99 26.59
C ASP A 131 3.37 -1.48 25.78
N SER A 132 3.81 -2.23 24.78
CA SER A 132 4.99 -1.92 23.99
C SER A 132 4.71 -1.41 22.58
N LEU A 133 3.49 -1.59 22.02
CA LEU A 133 3.15 -1.10 20.68
C LEU A 133 3.04 0.43 20.70
N THR A 134 3.84 1.11 19.90
CA THR A 134 3.87 2.58 19.89
C THR A 134 3.57 3.18 18.53
N ALA A 135 3.61 2.40 17.45
CA ALA A 135 3.35 2.91 16.11
C ALA A 135 2.82 1.85 15.15
N ILE A 136 2.07 2.32 14.15
CA ILE A 136 1.47 1.49 13.08
C ILE A 136 1.83 2.05 11.72
N VAL A 137 2.34 1.19 10.84
CA VAL A 137 2.50 1.44 9.39
C VAL A 137 1.34 0.79 8.66
N CYS A 138 0.54 1.59 7.96
CA CYS A 138 -0.58 1.11 7.17
C CYS A 138 -0.22 0.99 5.69
N TYR A 139 -0.78 -0.03 5.04
CA TYR A 139 -0.70 -0.21 3.61
C TYR A 139 -1.12 1.07 2.86
N ASN A 140 -2.26 1.65 3.24
CA ASN A 140 -2.75 2.92 2.67
C ASN A 140 -3.59 3.73 3.68
N ASP A 141 -4.08 4.89 3.25
CA ASP A 141 -4.88 5.79 4.09
C ASP A 141 -6.26 5.20 4.42
N GLU A 142 -6.89 4.45 3.51
CA GLU A 142 -8.17 3.76 3.76
C GLU A 142 -8.04 2.81 4.96
N LEU A 143 -6.98 2.02 4.97
CA LEU A 143 -6.69 1.14 6.11
C LEU A 143 -6.36 1.94 7.37
N ALA A 144 -5.57 3.00 7.25
CA ALA A 144 -5.23 3.84 8.41
C ALA A 144 -6.49 4.39 9.08
N MET A 145 -7.48 4.84 8.30
CA MET A 145 -8.76 5.33 8.84
C MET A 145 -9.52 4.24 9.59
N SER A 146 -9.59 3.02 9.03
CA SER A 146 -10.22 1.88 9.70
C SER A 146 -9.55 1.55 11.04
N LEU A 147 -8.21 1.59 11.10
CA LEU A 147 -7.47 1.30 12.33
C LEU A 147 -7.54 2.47 13.34
N ILE A 148 -7.65 3.71 12.89
CA ILE A 148 -7.92 4.88 13.76
C ILE A 148 -9.26 4.70 14.47
N ASP A 149 -10.29 4.21 13.80
CA ASP A 149 -11.59 3.95 14.43
C ASP A 149 -11.48 2.85 15.50
N VAL A 150 -10.69 1.80 15.27
CA VAL A 150 -10.39 0.78 16.30
C VAL A 150 -9.72 1.41 17.54
N LEU A 151 -8.66 2.19 17.31
CA LEU A 151 -7.94 2.87 18.41
C LEU A 151 -8.85 3.79 19.20
N ARG A 152 -9.68 4.58 18.53
CA ARG A 152 -10.65 5.48 19.14
C ARG A 152 -11.66 4.73 20.01
N ASN A 153 -12.20 3.61 19.52
CA ASN A 153 -13.15 2.78 20.27
C ASN A 153 -12.53 2.16 21.53
N LYS A 154 -11.20 2.01 21.55
CA LYS A 154 -10.42 1.55 22.72
C LYS A 154 -9.92 2.72 23.59
N ASN A 155 -10.28 3.98 23.30
CA ASN A 155 -9.81 5.19 23.97
C ASN A 155 -8.29 5.36 23.95
N ILE A 156 -7.64 4.94 22.85
CA ILE A 156 -6.20 5.09 22.63
C ILE A 156 -5.98 6.39 21.85
N ALA A 157 -5.18 7.29 22.41
CA ALA A 157 -4.91 8.59 21.82
C ALA A 157 -3.89 8.49 20.65
N ILE A 158 -4.19 9.24 19.58
CA ILE A 158 -3.32 9.34 18.41
C ILE A 158 -2.89 10.81 18.28
N PRO A 159 -1.60 11.13 18.25
CA PRO A 159 -0.43 10.24 18.27
C PRO A 159 0.13 9.90 19.66
N ASP A 160 -0.48 10.36 20.75
CA ASP A 160 0.14 10.38 22.08
C ASP A 160 0.42 8.96 22.62
N ASP A 161 -0.49 8.01 22.42
CA ASP A 161 -0.30 6.61 22.82
C ASP A 161 0.27 5.79 21.65
N ILE A 162 -0.34 5.91 20.46
CA ILE A 162 0.06 5.18 19.25
C ILE A 162 0.10 6.13 18.06
N SER A 163 1.27 6.22 17.41
CA SER A 163 1.43 6.91 16.13
C SER A 163 0.98 6.04 14.96
N ILE A 164 0.36 6.64 13.93
CA ILE A 164 -0.09 5.94 12.74
C ILE A 164 0.35 6.68 11.47
N VAL A 165 0.79 5.93 10.46
CA VAL A 165 1.17 6.48 9.16
C VAL A 165 0.48 5.74 8.02
N GLY A 166 0.01 6.50 7.03
CA GLY A 166 -0.67 6.02 5.85
C GLY A 166 0.16 6.10 4.57
N PHE A 167 -0.50 5.87 3.45
CA PHE A 167 0.05 5.97 2.10
C PHE A 167 -1.07 6.43 1.17
N ASP A 168 -0.78 7.19 0.12
CA ASP A 168 -1.60 7.72 -0.98
C ASP A 168 -1.85 9.23 -0.93
N ASP A 169 -1.72 9.90 0.20
CA ASP A 169 -2.12 11.31 0.36
C ASP A 169 -3.54 11.51 -0.21
N SER A 170 -4.45 10.71 0.30
CA SER A 170 -5.83 10.69 -0.14
C SER A 170 -6.66 11.80 0.52
N PHE A 171 -7.81 12.11 -0.05
CA PHE A 171 -8.76 13.05 0.56
C PHE A 171 -9.14 12.64 2.00
N LEU A 172 -9.17 11.34 2.31
CA LEU A 172 -9.42 10.84 3.66
C LEU A 172 -8.38 11.33 4.66
N ALA A 173 -7.10 11.40 4.27
CA ALA A 173 -6.03 11.88 5.12
C ALA A 173 -6.17 13.37 5.46
N GLU A 174 -6.79 14.16 4.59
CA GLU A 174 -7.01 15.60 4.79
C GLU A 174 -8.23 15.91 5.67
N ILE A 175 -9.35 15.17 5.48
CA ILE A 175 -10.62 15.47 6.15
C ILE A 175 -10.75 14.84 7.53
N SER A 176 -9.91 13.83 7.85
CA SER A 176 -9.98 13.17 9.14
C SER A 176 -9.63 14.12 10.29
N GLU A 177 -10.20 13.89 11.47
CA GLU A 177 -9.87 14.64 12.70
C GLU A 177 -8.39 14.52 13.04
N VAL A 178 -7.85 13.32 12.90
CA VAL A 178 -6.40 13.08 12.99
C VAL A 178 -5.80 13.35 11.62
N LYS A 179 -5.03 14.44 11.50
CA LYS A 179 -4.30 14.73 10.26
C LYS A 179 -3.24 13.66 10.03
N LEU A 180 -3.50 12.79 9.05
CA LEU A 180 -2.70 11.61 8.84
C LEU A 180 -1.35 11.96 8.19
N THR A 181 -0.26 11.52 8.80
CA THR A 181 1.05 11.49 8.13
C THR A 181 1.01 10.39 7.07
N THR A 182 1.26 10.74 5.82
CA THR A 182 1.10 9.82 4.69
C THR A 182 2.15 10.05 3.61
N ILE A 183 2.39 9.04 2.78
CA ILE A 183 3.23 9.15 1.58
C ILE A 183 2.39 9.67 0.43
N LYS A 184 2.83 10.76 -0.18
CA LYS A 184 2.15 11.35 -1.32
C LYS A 184 2.28 10.48 -2.58
N HIS A 185 1.15 10.01 -3.09
CA HIS A 185 1.06 9.37 -4.40
C HIS A 185 0.89 10.47 -5.48
N PRO A 186 1.85 10.62 -6.41
CA PRO A 186 1.81 11.70 -7.41
C PRO A 186 0.85 11.35 -8.56
N LYS A 187 -0.44 11.22 -8.27
CA LYS A 187 -1.50 10.72 -9.17
C LYS A 187 -1.57 11.47 -10.50
N ILE A 188 -1.49 12.81 -10.46
CA ILE A 188 -1.52 13.64 -11.68
C ILE A 188 -0.32 13.32 -12.57
N LYS A 189 0.90 13.35 -12.01
CA LYS A 189 2.12 13.07 -12.76
C LYS A 189 2.17 11.64 -13.32
N LEU A 190 1.61 10.69 -12.58
CA LEU A 190 1.49 9.30 -13.03
C LEU A 190 0.54 9.21 -14.23
N GLY A 191 -0.62 9.88 -14.16
CA GLY A 191 -1.57 9.95 -15.27
C GLY A 191 -1.01 10.65 -16.51
N GLU A 192 -0.30 11.79 -16.35
CA GLU A 192 0.39 12.48 -17.44
C GLU A 192 1.40 11.56 -18.13
N LYS A 193 2.26 10.90 -17.35
CA LYS A 193 3.25 9.96 -17.90
C LYS A 193 2.61 8.74 -18.58
N ALA A 194 1.49 8.28 -18.06
CA ALA A 194 0.74 7.20 -18.67
C ALA A 194 0.16 7.63 -20.03
N ALA A 195 -0.42 8.84 -20.10
CA ALA A 195 -0.95 9.39 -21.34
C ALA A 195 0.15 9.61 -22.39
N GLU A 196 1.28 10.21 -21.99
CA GLU A 196 2.45 10.36 -22.89
C GLU A 196 2.90 8.99 -23.45
N LYS A 197 3.07 8.01 -22.57
CA LYS A 197 3.57 6.68 -22.95
C LYS A 197 2.63 5.93 -23.90
N ILE A 198 1.31 6.01 -23.71
CA ILE A 198 0.36 5.29 -24.57
C ILE A 198 0.28 5.91 -25.97
N ILE A 199 0.55 7.23 -26.11
CA ILE A 199 0.59 7.93 -27.39
C ILE A 199 1.86 7.56 -28.18
N ASP A 200 2.96 7.24 -27.49
CA ASP A 200 4.24 6.87 -28.10
C ASP A 200 4.27 5.41 -28.59
N LEU A 201 3.28 4.58 -28.25
CA LEU A 201 3.17 3.16 -28.66
C LEU A 201 2.35 2.99 -29.94
#